data_a373ee82c78cba4ada1195fe427cbb00
#
_entry.id   a373ee82c78cba4ada1195fe427cbb00
#
_cell.length_a   1.000
_cell.length_b   1.000
_cell.length_c   1.000
_cell.angle_alpha   90.00
_cell.angle_beta   90.00
_cell.angle_gamma   90.00
#
_symmetry.space_group_name_H-M   'P 1'
#
loop_
_entity.id
_entity.type
_entity.pdbx_description
1 polymer ?
#
loop_
_entity_poly.entity_id
_entity_poly.type
_entity_poly.pdbx_seq_one_letter_code
_entity_poly.pdbx_strand_id
1 'polypeptide(L)'
;MNIIYEKRKNNYSAIDKFDSTKNNILLLGKADTHEERRNVINPNGTHNAAMLYGPNSELCQAYNQCLSITQECNIFTVNCRTYSDYLDTIDSVLHYNFSYVVPMGLKLDDTFFNSYTNKYEYYIDYFMYLIEEYQCYTTIIMTSDHASDFESMDKFLDHNNKILREYFTHTTKDNDNYALYSKNGSDIIFVMNNLQGVKYANAILASQLSIENYTSYPQDVDYKTYYDIYKTDVKNTSCAYHKFNHLTNKSSIDNLVNMRLYEDVYKNALIDTMIKSIFRMLDFDKYRGRLYNAYIKLQIQNTAKTTLENMKGQYFKNYEIKNIGFVKTADAAGYIYIELLIMPYGFMEYINVVMEV
;
A
#
# COMPACT_ATOMS: atom_id res chain seq x y z
N MET A 1 26.26 1.21 17.68
CA MET A 1 26.19 1.70 16.29
C MET A 1 25.50 3.06 16.34
N ASN A 2 26.25 4.16 16.19
CA ASN A 2 25.68 5.50 16.19
C ASN A 2 25.03 5.71 14.81
N ILE A 3 23.72 5.64 14.74
CA ILE A 3 23.00 6.08 13.55
C ILE A 3 23.06 7.59 13.54
N ILE A 4 24.00 8.13 12.77
CA ILE A 4 24.07 9.56 12.48
C ILE A 4 22.96 9.81 11.45
N TYR A 5 21.83 10.32 11.91
CA TYR A 5 20.86 10.94 11.02
C TYR A 5 21.50 12.20 10.43
N GLU A 6 22.20 12.08 9.33
CA GLU A 6 22.45 13.22 8.47
C GLU A 6 21.09 13.68 7.94
N LYS A 7 20.59 14.73 8.55
CA LYS A 7 19.49 15.49 8.01
C LYS A 7 19.98 16.08 6.69
N ARG A 8 19.91 15.30 5.60
CA ARG A 8 20.05 15.85 4.26
C ARG A 8 18.96 16.90 4.15
N LYS A 9 19.34 18.15 4.10
CA LYS A 9 18.48 19.27 3.72
C LYS A 9 18.12 19.09 2.25
N ASN A 10 17.23 18.15 1.97
CA ASN A 10 16.54 18.14 0.71
C ASN A 10 15.45 19.20 0.83
N ASN A 11 15.39 20.12 -0.09
CA ASN A 11 14.36 21.15 -0.17
C ASN A 11 13.02 20.52 -0.57
N TYR A 12 12.42 19.77 0.33
CA TYR A 12 11.10 19.17 0.15
C TYR A 12 10.00 20.18 0.50
N SER A 13 9.81 21.20 -0.31
CA SER A 13 8.74 22.17 -0.09
C SER A 13 7.34 21.56 -0.13
N ALA A 14 7.21 20.37 -0.72
CA ALA A 14 5.93 19.65 -0.80
C ALA A 14 5.57 18.89 0.49
N ILE A 15 6.55 18.52 1.30
CA ILE A 15 6.35 17.71 2.53
C ILE A 15 5.83 18.54 3.69
N ASP A 16 5.95 19.85 3.66
CA ASP A 16 5.39 20.74 4.70
C ASP A 16 3.85 20.60 4.85
N LYS A 17 3.18 19.97 3.87
CA LYS A 17 1.74 19.69 3.88
C LYS A 17 1.42 18.22 4.15
N PHE A 18 2.41 17.40 4.50
CA PHE A 18 2.19 16.00 4.78
C PHE A 18 1.46 15.85 6.11
N ASP A 19 0.25 15.33 6.05
CA ASP A 19 -0.56 15.00 7.22
C ASP A 19 -0.54 13.48 7.41
N SER A 20 0.25 13.01 8.37
CA SER A 20 0.38 11.58 8.67
C SER A 20 -0.92 10.94 9.17
N THR A 21 -1.91 11.74 9.57
CA THR A 21 -3.22 11.24 10.02
C THR A 21 -4.15 10.89 8.86
N LYS A 22 -3.85 11.38 7.66
CA LYS A 22 -4.63 11.10 6.44
C LYS A 22 -4.01 9.97 5.64
N ASN A 23 -4.83 9.36 4.79
CA ASN A 23 -4.34 8.42 3.80
C ASN A 23 -3.62 9.18 2.68
N ASN A 24 -2.30 9.01 2.61
CA ASN A 24 -1.44 9.62 1.62
C ASN A 24 -1.03 8.58 0.58
N ILE A 25 -1.12 8.92 -0.70
CA ILE A 25 -0.68 8.10 -1.82
C ILE A 25 0.63 8.63 -2.35
N LEU A 26 1.59 7.76 -2.61
CA LEU A 26 2.83 8.06 -3.31
C LEU A 26 2.87 7.34 -4.65
N LEU A 27 2.86 8.09 -5.76
CA LEU A 27 3.02 7.58 -7.11
C LEU A 27 4.49 7.68 -7.53
N LEU A 28 5.08 6.55 -7.89
CA LEU A 28 6.45 6.47 -8.43
C LEU A 28 6.36 6.12 -9.92
N GLY A 29 6.85 6.99 -10.80
CA GLY A 29 6.75 6.74 -12.23
C GLY A 29 7.53 7.76 -13.07
N LYS A 30 7.41 7.66 -14.39
CA LYS A 30 8.17 8.48 -15.34
C LYS A 30 7.42 9.75 -15.71
N ALA A 31 8.16 10.87 -15.73
CA ALA A 31 7.74 12.13 -16.35
C ALA A 31 8.45 12.33 -17.70
N ASP A 32 7.81 13.04 -18.61
CA ASP A 32 8.41 13.45 -19.89
C ASP A 32 9.42 14.60 -19.72
N THR A 33 9.26 15.37 -18.64
CA THR A 33 10.14 16.51 -18.31
C THR A 33 11.38 16.05 -17.56
N HIS A 34 12.46 16.87 -17.64
CA HIS A 34 13.74 16.57 -16.94
C HIS A 34 13.80 17.11 -15.52
N GLU A 35 12.85 17.95 -15.15
CA GLU A 35 12.82 18.65 -13.88
C GLU A 35 12.32 17.74 -12.74
N GLU A 36 12.62 18.13 -11.52
CA GLU A 36 12.12 17.52 -10.27
C GLU A 36 12.37 16.00 -10.13
N ARG A 37 13.53 15.55 -10.59
CA ARG A 37 13.93 14.15 -10.46
C ARG A 37 14.14 13.77 -8.98
N ARG A 38 13.54 12.67 -8.55
CA ARG A 38 13.62 12.11 -7.18
C ARG A 38 13.07 13.01 -6.06
N ASN A 39 12.45 14.12 -6.39
CA ASN A 39 11.79 14.95 -5.39
C ASN A 39 10.35 14.49 -5.17
N VAL A 40 9.92 14.47 -3.91
CA VAL A 40 8.52 14.21 -3.56
C VAL A 40 7.73 15.50 -3.72
N ILE A 41 6.74 15.49 -4.59
CA ILE A 41 5.94 16.67 -4.93
C ILE A 41 4.45 16.35 -4.77
N ASN A 42 3.68 17.30 -4.24
CA ASN A 42 2.23 17.31 -4.37
C ASN A 42 1.85 18.33 -5.45
N PRO A 43 1.40 17.91 -6.64
CA PRO A 43 1.09 18.82 -7.74
C PRO A 43 -0.08 19.79 -7.46
N ASN A 44 -0.97 19.47 -6.51
CA ASN A 44 -2.16 20.27 -6.20
C ASN A 44 -3.07 20.55 -7.41
N GLY A 45 -3.31 19.54 -8.23
CA GLY A 45 -4.26 19.60 -9.34
C GLY A 45 -3.71 19.18 -10.70
N THR A 46 -4.62 18.90 -11.61
CA THR A 46 -4.34 18.32 -12.93
C THR A 46 -3.51 19.24 -13.82
N HIS A 47 -3.76 20.55 -13.76
CA HIS A 47 -3.00 21.53 -14.54
C HIS A 47 -1.53 21.57 -14.14
N ASN A 48 -1.26 21.61 -12.84
CA ASN A 48 0.11 21.61 -12.32
C ASN A 48 0.83 20.29 -12.61
N ALA A 49 0.14 19.17 -12.49
CA ALA A 49 0.70 17.86 -12.86
C ALA A 49 1.09 17.81 -14.34
N ALA A 50 0.25 18.36 -15.24
CA ALA A 50 0.55 18.44 -16.66
C ALA A 50 1.76 19.34 -16.97
N MET A 51 1.90 20.46 -16.26
CA MET A 51 3.07 21.35 -16.39
C MET A 51 4.36 20.71 -15.86
N LEU A 52 4.30 20.02 -14.70
CA LEU A 52 5.47 19.42 -14.06
C LEU A 52 5.98 18.18 -14.80
N TYR A 53 5.08 17.34 -15.30
CA TYR A 53 5.43 16.01 -15.79
C TYR A 53 5.24 15.81 -17.29
N GLY A 54 4.54 16.72 -17.96
CA GLY A 54 4.02 16.54 -19.32
C GLY A 54 2.66 15.84 -19.31
N PRO A 55 1.70 16.30 -20.14
CA PRO A 55 0.31 15.84 -20.09
C PRO A 55 0.13 14.36 -20.43
N ASN A 56 1.04 13.79 -21.21
CA ASN A 56 0.98 12.39 -21.64
C ASN A 56 1.91 11.46 -20.84
N SER A 57 2.64 11.99 -19.86
CA SER A 57 3.55 11.19 -19.03
C SER A 57 2.79 10.21 -18.15
N GLU A 58 3.49 9.16 -17.75
CA GLU A 58 3.01 8.14 -16.84
C GLU A 58 2.49 8.75 -15.51
N LEU A 59 3.30 9.60 -14.89
CA LEU A 59 2.96 10.28 -13.65
C LEU A 59 1.73 11.17 -13.78
N CYS A 60 1.63 11.97 -14.86
CA CYS A 60 0.50 12.86 -15.05
C CYS A 60 -0.80 12.09 -15.26
N GLN A 61 -0.76 11.03 -16.07
CA GLN A 61 -1.94 10.19 -16.32
C GLN A 61 -2.42 9.50 -15.03
N ALA A 62 -1.52 8.87 -14.28
CA ALA A 62 -1.86 8.20 -13.04
C ALA A 62 -2.38 9.19 -11.98
N TYR A 63 -1.73 10.35 -11.84
CA TYR A 63 -2.18 11.40 -10.94
C TYR A 63 -3.61 11.86 -11.25
N ASN A 64 -3.90 12.11 -12.53
CA ASN A 64 -5.24 12.52 -12.97
C ASN A 64 -6.28 11.41 -12.74
N GLN A 65 -5.92 10.14 -12.96
CA GLN A 65 -6.77 9.00 -12.65
C GLN A 65 -7.08 8.90 -11.15
N CYS A 66 -6.08 9.10 -10.30
CA CYS A 66 -6.30 9.16 -8.86
C CYS A 66 -7.27 10.28 -8.47
N LEU A 67 -7.07 11.49 -8.98
CA LEU A 67 -7.96 12.63 -8.69
C LEU A 67 -9.40 12.44 -9.17
N SER A 68 -9.62 11.64 -10.21
CA SER A 68 -10.97 11.34 -10.68
C SER A 68 -11.79 10.47 -9.70
N ILE A 69 -11.09 9.75 -8.82
CA ILE A 69 -11.71 8.86 -7.83
C ILE A 69 -11.87 9.59 -6.49
N THR A 70 -10.82 10.28 -6.04
CA THR A 70 -10.83 10.93 -4.73
C THR A 70 -10.15 12.29 -4.76
N GLN A 71 -10.82 13.28 -4.15
CA GLN A 71 -10.23 14.60 -3.88
C GLN A 71 -9.82 14.76 -2.41
N GLU A 72 -10.10 13.77 -1.57
CA GLU A 72 -9.95 13.87 -0.12
C GLU A 72 -8.56 13.45 0.37
N CYS A 73 -7.79 12.69 -0.42
CA CYS A 73 -6.45 12.27 -0.06
C CYS A 73 -5.37 13.17 -0.67
N ASN A 74 -4.22 13.22 0.00
CA ASN A 74 -3.03 13.84 -0.55
C ASN A 74 -2.33 12.86 -1.49
N ILE A 75 -2.16 13.26 -2.75
CA ILE A 75 -1.45 12.48 -3.76
C ILE A 75 -0.09 13.12 -3.99
N PHE A 76 0.95 12.39 -3.67
CA PHE A 76 2.33 12.76 -3.88
C PHE A 76 2.91 11.97 -5.04
N THR A 77 3.89 12.54 -5.69
CA THR A 77 4.49 11.96 -6.89
C THR A 77 6.01 12.07 -6.83
N VAL A 78 6.71 11.11 -7.42
CA VAL A 78 8.16 11.16 -7.65
C VAL A 78 8.48 10.74 -9.07
N ASN A 79 9.28 11.55 -9.75
CA ASN A 79 9.77 11.23 -11.09
C ASN A 79 10.94 10.23 -11.00
N CYS A 80 10.65 8.95 -11.24
CA CYS A 80 11.60 7.85 -11.31
C CYS A 80 11.84 7.47 -12.78
N ARG A 81 12.98 7.86 -13.36
CA ARG A 81 13.32 7.61 -14.78
C ARG A 81 14.04 6.31 -15.02
N THR A 82 14.83 5.91 -14.05
CA THR A 82 15.64 4.70 -14.09
C THR A 82 15.27 3.78 -12.94
N TYR A 83 15.59 2.52 -13.06
CA TYR A 83 15.38 1.56 -11.98
C TYR A 83 16.11 1.95 -10.69
N SER A 84 17.31 2.56 -10.77
CA SER A 84 18.01 3.05 -9.58
C SER A 84 17.25 4.19 -8.88
N ASP A 85 16.47 4.99 -9.62
CA ASP A 85 15.67 6.07 -9.00
C ASP A 85 14.61 5.52 -8.06
N TYR A 86 14.03 4.34 -8.37
CA TYR A 86 13.07 3.68 -7.48
C TYR A 86 13.73 3.27 -6.16
N LEU A 87 14.92 2.64 -6.21
CA LEU A 87 15.64 2.22 -5.00
C LEU A 87 16.00 3.41 -4.12
N ASP A 88 16.63 4.44 -4.71
CA ASP A 88 17.06 5.63 -3.98
C ASP A 88 15.87 6.41 -3.40
N THR A 89 14.75 6.42 -4.11
CA THR A 89 13.54 7.13 -3.67
C THR A 89 12.86 6.39 -2.54
N ILE A 90 12.64 5.09 -2.67
CA ILE A 90 11.97 4.26 -1.67
C ILE A 90 12.69 4.37 -0.32
N ASP A 91 14.01 4.24 -0.29
CA ASP A 91 14.80 4.38 0.92
C ASP A 91 14.62 5.75 1.57
N SER A 92 14.51 6.81 0.76
CA SER A 92 14.38 8.18 1.27
C SER A 92 12.97 8.56 1.73
N VAL A 93 11.91 7.92 1.21
CA VAL A 93 10.52 8.34 1.43
C VAL A 93 9.75 7.45 2.41
N LEU A 94 10.16 6.21 2.63
CA LEU A 94 9.43 5.29 3.52
C LEU A 94 9.29 5.82 4.95
N HIS A 95 10.26 6.59 5.44
CA HIS A 95 10.17 7.20 6.77
C HIS A 95 9.03 8.22 6.93
N TYR A 96 8.43 8.71 5.83
CA TYR A 96 7.23 9.54 5.89
C TYR A 96 5.94 8.74 6.12
N ASN A 97 6.02 7.40 6.07
CA ASN A 97 4.92 6.52 6.40
C ASN A 97 3.67 6.76 5.52
N PHE A 98 3.88 6.79 4.19
CA PHE A 98 2.78 6.84 3.23
C PHE A 98 1.82 5.67 3.42
N SER A 99 0.53 5.89 3.21
CA SER A 99 -0.46 4.83 3.29
C SER A 99 -0.29 3.83 2.15
N TYR A 100 -0.11 4.37 0.95
CA TYR A 100 0.03 3.57 -0.27
C TYR A 100 1.19 4.07 -1.10
N VAL A 101 2.01 3.12 -1.57
CA VAL A 101 3.08 3.36 -2.56
C VAL A 101 2.74 2.60 -3.82
N VAL A 102 2.74 3.31 -4.95
CA VAL A 102 2.34 2.80 -6.26
C VAL A 102 3.52 2.94 -7.22
N PRO A 103 4.37 1.91 -7.37
CA PRO A 103 5.49 1.93 -8.30
C PRO A 103 5.02 1.53 -9.72
N MET A 104 4.61 2.52 -10.52
CA MET A 104 3.95 2.29 -11.82
C MET A 104 4.85 1.68 -12.89
N GLY A 105 6.13 1.97 -12.87
CA GLY A 105 7.08 1.47 -13.87
C GLY A 105 7.77 0.14 -13.50
N LEU A 106 7.40 -0.47 -12.36
CA LEU A 106 7.96 -1.74 -11.90
C LEU A 106 6.95 -2.87 -12.05
N LYS A 107 7.45 -4.02 -12.48
CA LYS A 107 6.72 -5.29 -12.46
C LYS A 107 7.10 -6.11 -11.22
N LEU A 108 6.26 -7.07 -10.88
CA LEU A 108 6.49 -7.93 -9.71
C LEU A 108 7.77 -8.77 -9.83
N ASP A 109 8.17 -9.11 -11.05
CA ASP A 109 9.35 -9.93 -11.39
C ASP A 109 10.59 -9.10 -11.79
N ASP A 110 10.54 -7.77 -11.70
CA ASP A 110 11.71 -6.93 -11.95
C ASP A 110 12.78 -7.13 -10.87
N THR A 111 14.04 -7.27 -11.34
CA THR A 111 15.20 -7.50 -10.47
C THR A 111 16.28 -6.45 -10.66
N PHE A 112 17.08 -6.24 -9.63
CA PHE A 112 18.30 -5.43 -9.67
C PHE A 112 19.48 -6.19 -9.09
N PHE A 113 20.69 -5.80 -9.49
CA PHE A 113 21.91 -6.38 -8.92
C PHE A 113 22.28 -5.64 -7.64
N ASN A 114 22.19 -6.33 -6.50
CA ASN A 114 22.61 -5.80 -5.22
C ASN A 114 24.12 -6.06 -5.02
N SER A 115 24.92 -5.00 -5.06
CA SER A 115 26.38 -5.09 -4.91
C SER A 115 26.85 -5.50 -3.51
N TYR A 116 26.02 -5.33 -2.48
CA TYR A 116 26.34 -5.73 -1.11
C TYR A 116 26.19 -7.23 -0.92
N THR A 117 25.11 -7.82 -1.45
CA THR A 117 24.87 -9.27 -1.38
C THR A 117 25.49 -10.04 -2.54
N ASN A 118 25.94 -9.33 -3.59
CA ASN A 118 26.47 -9.87 -4.84
C ASN A 118 25.48 -10.83 -5.53
N LYS A 119 24.19 -10.49 -5.47
CA LYS A 119 23.06 -11.27 -6.03
C LYS A 119 22.07 -10.38 -6.77
N TYR A 120 21.26 -11.00 -7.65
CA TYR A 120 20.05 -10.36 -8.16
C TYR A 120 18.93 -10.52 -7.16
N GLU A 121 18.30 -9.40 -6.82
CA GLU A 121 17.18 -9.32 -5.88
C GLU A 121 15.97 -8.67 -6.55
N TYR A 122 14.76 -9.04 -6.14
CA TYR A 122 13.55 -8.39 -6.62
C TYR A 122 13.39 -7.02 -5.96
N TYR A 123 12.98 -6.01 -6.75
CA TYR A 123 12.70 -4.68 -6.21
C TYR A 123 11.66 -4.73 -5.10
N ILE A 124 10.63 -5.54 -5.30
CA ILE A 124 9.52 -5.63 -4.35
C ILE A 124 9.97 -6.23 -3.00
N ASP A 125 10.87 -7.21 -3.01
CA ASP A 125 11.41 -7.79 -1.78
C ASP A 125 12.28 -6.78 -1.03
N TYR A 126 13.04 -5.98 -1.74
CA TYR A 126 13.81 -4.90 -1.14
C TYR A 126 12.91 -3.83 -0.52
N PHE A 127 11.80 -3.46 -1.18
CA PHE A 127 10.83 -2.53 -0.64
C PHE A 127 10.17 -3.07 0.64
N MET A 128 9.83 -4.36 0.66
CA MET A 128 9.29 -5.01 1.86
C MET A 128 10.30 -5.03 3.00
N TYR A 129 11.56 -5.30 2.69
CA TYR A 129 12.63 -5.22 3.68
C TYR A 129 12.73 -3.84 4.31
N LEU A 130 12.68 -2.77 3.51
CA LEU A 130 12.74 -1.40 4.02
C LEU A 130 11.49 -1.03 4.83
N ILE A 131 10.31 -1.47 4.42
CA ILE A 131 9.06 -1.27 5.17
C ILE A 131 9.18 -1.88 6.58
N GLU A 132 9.74 -3.07 6.67
CA GLU A 132 9.96 -3.75 7.95
C GLU A 132 11.07 -3.08 8.78
N GLU A 133 12.21 -2.76 8.15
CA GLU A 133 13.35 -2.09 8.80
C GLU A 133 12.96 -0.75 9.42
N TYR A 134 12.17 0.04 8.69
CA TYR A 134 11.67 1.34 9.16
C TYR A 134 10.39 1.25 9.96
N GLN A 135 9.82 0.06 10.13
CA GLN A 135 8.54 -0.16 10.80
C GLN A 135 7.41 0.73 10.24
N CYS A 136 7.33 0.83 8.92
CA CYS A 136 6.33 1.63 8.24
C CYS A 136 4.99 0.91 8.17
N TYR A 137 3.92 1.70 8.20
CA TYR A 137 2.54 1.20 8.00
C TYR A 137 2.08 1.47 6.56
N THR A 138 2.93 1.13 5.61
CA THR A 138 2.75 1.37 4.18
C THR A 138 2.27 0.10 3.48
N THR A 139 1.43 0.24 2.47
CA THR A 139 1.04 -0.85 1.57
C THR A 139 1.51 -0.52 0.15
N ILE A 140 2.20 -1.47 -0.49
CA ILE A 140 2.62 -1.35 -1.89
C ILE A 140 1.52 -1.93 -2.77
N ILE A 141 1.11 -1.21 -3.80
CA ILE A 141 0.10 -1.70 -4.74
C ILE A 141 0.73 -1.90 -6.10
N MET A 142 0.88 -3.17 -6.48
CA MET A 142 1.44 -3.62 -7.76
C MET A 142 0.34 -3.96 -8.76
N THR A 143 0.66 -3.93 -10.04
CA THR A 143 -0.25 -4.33 -11.10
C THR A 143 0.46 -5.13 -12.19
N SER A 144 -0.32 -5.80 -13.03
CA SER A 144 0.15 -6.52 -14.20
C SER A 144 0.22 -5.65 -15.45
N ASP A 145 0.67 -6.24 -16.56
CA ASP A 145 0.47 -5.70 -17.90
C ASP A 145 -1.03 -5.51 -18.18
N HIS A 146 -1.34 -4.57 -19.05
CA HIS A 146 -2.73 -4.19 -19.29
C HIS A 146 -3.48 -5.25 -20.09
N ALA A 147 -4.76 -5.49 -19.76
CA ALA A 147 -5.57 -6.51 -20.41
C ALA A 147 -5.72 -6.35 -21.93
N SER A 148 -5.60 -5.10 -22.44
CA SER A 148 -5.63 -4.85 -23.90
C SER A 148 -4.42 -5.41 -24.66
N ASP A 149 -3.35 -5.75 -23.96
CA ASP A 149 -2.14 -6.31 -24.57
C ASP A 149 -2.27 -7.80 -24.87
N PHE A 150 -3.40 -8.39 -24.50
CA PHE A 150 -3.71 -9.81 -24.66
C PHE A 150 -4.88 -10.05 -25.61
N GLU A 151 -4.78 -11.06 -26.44
CA GLU A 151 -5.79 -11.43 -27.43
C GLU A 151 -7.05 -12.04 -26.80
N SER A 152 -6.95 -12.60 -25.58
CA SER A 152 -8.05 -13.27 -24.89
C SER A 152 -7.91 -13.20 -23.37
N MET A 153 -9.04 -13.40 -22.68
CA MET A 153 -9.08 -13.51 -21.22
C MET A 153 -8.15 -14.60 -20.68
N ASP A 154 -8.16 -15.78 -21.34
CA ASP A 154 -7.32 -16.90 -20.90
C ASP A 154 -5.82 -16.57 -20.93
N LYS A 155 -5.35 -15.90 -22.01
CA LYS A 155 -3.95 -15.46 -22.10
C LYS A 155 -3.61 -14.42 -21.03
N PHE A 156 -4.51 -13.49 -20.78
CA PHE A 156 -4.35 -12.49 -19.72
C PHE A 156 -4.29 -13.14 -18.32
N LEU A 157 -5.19 -14.05 -18.02
CA LEU A 157 -5.23 -14.78 -16.74
C LEU A 157 -4.01 -15.69 -16.57
N ASP A 158 -3.61 -16.41 -17.62
CA ASP A 158 -2.42 -17.28 -17.56
C ASP A 158 -1.14 -16.46 -17.35
N HIS A 159 -1.02 -15.29 -17.97
CA HIS A 159 0.11 -14.37 -17.74
C HIS A 159 0.19 -13.92 -16.28
N ASN A 160 -0.94 -13.43 -15.71
CA ASN A 160 -0.99 -13.03 -14.30
C ASN A 160 -0.68 -14.18 -13.35
N ASN A 161 -1.26 -15.35 -13.60
CA ASN A 161 -1.00 -16.55 -12.80
C ASN A 161 0.46 -17.02 -12.89
N LYS A 162 1.11 -16.83 -14.03
CA LYS A 162 2.53 -17.15 -14.22
C LYS A 162 3.40 -16.24 -13.39
N ILE A 163 3.23 -14.92 -13.48
CA ILE A 163 4.00 -13.92 -12.70
C ILE A 163 3.86 -14.21 -11.20
N LEU A 164 2.62 -14.37 -10.71
CA LEU A 164 2.38 -14.65 -9.29
C LEU A 164 3.04 -15.96 -8.84
N ARG A 165 2.94 -17.03 -9.66
CA ARG A 165 3.56 -18.32 -9.34
C ARG A 165 5.09 -18.22 -9.31
N GLU A 166 5.69 -17.51 -10.26
CA GLU A 166 7.14 -17.32 -10.33
C GLU A 166 7.63 -16.55 -9.10
N TYR A 167 6.94 -15.46 -8.73
CA TYR A 167 7.25 -14.70 -7.53
C TYR A 167 7.17 -15.56 -6.26
N PHE A 168 6.05 -16.29 -6.05
CA PHE A 168 5.91 -17.16 -4.88
C PHE A 168 6.88 -18.34 -4.86
N THR A 169 7.24 -18.89 -6.01
CA THR A 169 8.21 -19.98 -6.11
C THR A 169 9.61 -19.48 -5.74
N HIS A 170 9.97 -18.27 -6.13
CA HIS A 170 11.24 -17.66 -5.77
C HIS A 170 11.32 -17.42 -4.26
N THR A 171 10.32 -16.79 -3.68
CA THR A 171 10.28 -16.46 -2.25
C THR A 171 10.29 -17.69 -1.33
N THR A 172 9.88 -18.87 -1.84
CA THR A 172 9.92 -20.13 -1.09
C THR A 172 11.23 -20.91 -1.23
N LYS A 173 12.04 -20.66 -2.26
CA LYS A 173 13.28 -21.41 -2.52
C LYS A 173 14.50 -20.89 -1.78
N ASP A 174 14.59 -19.59 -1.55
CA ASP A 174 15.71 -18.98 -0.81
C ASP A 174 15.43 -19.00 0.70
N ASN A 175 15.58 -20.18 1.29
CA ASN A 175 15.04 -20.56 2.59
C ASN A 175 15.54 -19.79 3.83
N ASP A 176 16.59 -18.97 3.77
CA ASP A 176 17.19 -18.50 5.02
C ASP A 176 17.00 -17.02 5.35
N ASN A 177 16.78 -16.14 4.37
CA ASN A 177 16.59 -14.72 4.65
C ASN A 177 15.26 -14.13 4.11
N TYR A 178 14.81 -14.55 2.94
CA TYR A 178 13.62 -14.00 2.29
C TYR A 178 12.29 -14.60 2.78
N ALA A 179 12.30 -15.80 3.32
CA ALA A 179 11.12 -16.40 3.98
C ALA A 179 10.65 -15.60 5.20
N LEU A 180 11.52 -14.77 5.79
CA LEU A 180 11.14 -13.81 6.85
C LEU A 180 10.33 -12.64 6.28
N TYR A 181 10.69 -12.12 5.10
CA TYR A 181 10.02 -10.99 4.47
C TYR A 181 8.67 -11.38 3.88
N SER A 182 8.57 -12.55 3.28
CA SER A 182 7.31 -13.10 2.77
C SER A 182 6.30 -13.47 3.87
N LYS A 183 6.75 -13.65 5.11
CA LYS A 183 5.84 -13.83 6.27
C LYS A 183 4.99 -12.59 6.53
N ASN A 184 5.49 -11.40 6.17
CA ASN A 184 4.82 -10.13 6.32
C ASN A 184 4.22 -9.59 5.00
N GLY A 185 3.97 -10.43 4.00
CA GLY A 185 3.34 -10.08 2.73
C GLY A 185 1.98 -9.36 2.81
N SER A 186 1.61 -8.95 4.02
CA SER A 186 0.52 -8.01 4.31
C SER A 186 0.73 -6.64 3.67
N ASP A 187 1.94 -6.36 3.19
CA ASP A 187 2.32 -5.04 2.70
C ASP A 187 2.20 -4.88 1.18
N ILE A 188 1.81 -5.94 0.47
CA ILE A 188 1.62 -5.93 -0.98
C ILE A 188 0.19 -6.33 -1.35
N ILE A 189 -0.42 -5.51 -2.21
CA ILE A 189 -1.64 -5.86 -2.94
C ILE A 189 -1.29 -5.93 -4.41
N PHE A 190 -1.63 -7.04 -5.08
CA PHE A 190 -1.51 -7.16 -6.52
C PHE A 190 -2.89 -7.08 -7.17
N VAL A 191 -3.06 -6.17 -8.12
CA VAL A 191 -4.31 -5.97 -8.84
C VAL A 191 -4.12 -6.20 -10.33
N MET A 192 -5.00 -6.98 -10.94
CA MET A 192 -5.02 -7.18 -12.38
C MET A 192 -5.43 -5.89 -13.10
N ASN A 193 -4.72 -5.55 -14.16
CA ASN A 193 -4.94 -4.33 -14.93
C ASN A 193 -5.97 -4.55 -16.03
N ASN A 194 -7.24 -4.70 -15.65
CA ASN A 194 -8.32 -5.07 -16.56
C ASN A 194 -9.38 -3.97 -16.81
N LEU A 195 -9.15 -2.73 -16.37
CA LEU A 195 -10.07 -1.61 -16.63
C LEU A 195 -9.86 -0.99 -18.01
N GLN A 196 -10.95 -0.69 -18.73
CA GLN A 196 -10.91 0.00 -20.01
C GLN A 196 -10.58 1.47 -19.84
N GLY A 197 -9.64 1.98 -20.64
CA GLY A 197 -9.22 3.39 -20.59
C GLY A 197 -8.38 3.77 -19.36
N VAL A 198 -8.03 2.81 -18.52
CA VAL A 198 -7.18 2.98 -17.35
C VAL A 198 -5.86 2.25 -17.58
N LYS A 199 -4.75 2.98 -17.59
CA LYS A 199 -3.43 2.39 -17.79
C LYS A 199 -2.84 1.81 -16.50
N TYR A 200 -3.26 2.32 -15.34
CA TYR A 200 -2.69 2.00 -14.04
C TYR A 200 -3.77 1.62 -13.03
N ALA A 201 -4.20 0.36 -13.04
CA ALA A 201 -5.23 -0.14 -12.11
C ALA A 201 -4.79 -0.07 -10.64
N ASN A 202 -3.48 -0.15 -10.36
CA ASN A 202 -2.91 0.03 -9.04
C ASN A 202 -3.09 1.47 -8.50
N ALA A 203 -2.98 2.49 -9.34
CA ALA A 203 -3.26 3.87 -8.95
C ALA A 203 -4.75 4.09 -8.64
N ILE A 204 -5.64 3.50 -9.43
CA ILE A 204 -7.08 3.50 -9.17
C ILE A 204 -7.38 2.83 -7.82
N LEU A 205 -6.83 1.65 -7.58
CA LEU A 205 -7.04 0.92 -6.32
C LEU A 205 -6.51 1.70 -5.12
N ALA A 206 -5.33 2.32 -5.22
CA ALA A 206 -4.79 3.18 -4.16
C ALA A 206 -5.77 4.31 -3.80
N SER A 207 -6.38 4.93 -4.82
CA SER A 207 -7.37 5.99 -4.62
C SER A 207 -8.65 5.48 -3.98
N GLN A 208 -9.16 4.33 -4.40
CA GLN A 208 -10.33 3.69 -3.80
C GLN A 208 -10.10 3.36 -2.32
N LEU A 209 -8.91 2.84 -1.98
CA LEU A 209 -8.54 2.48 -0.61
C LEU A 209 -8.21 3.70 0.27
N SER A 210 -7.88 4.84 -0.32
CA SER A 210 -7.55 6.05 0.43
C SER A 210 -8.79 6.76 1.00
N ILE A 211 -9.97 6.47 0.47
CA ILE A 211 -11.24 6.97 1.01
C ILE A 211 -11.49 6.25 2.34
N GLU A 212 -11.54 7.02 3.41
CA GLU A 212 -11.66 6.51 4.77
C GLU A 212 -13.05 5.92 5.06
N ASN A 213 -13.32 4.74 4.50
CA ASN A 213 -14.53 3.99 4.81
C ASN A 213 -14.21 2.50 4.98
N TYR A 214 -13.73 2.14 6.17
CA TYR A 214 -13.34 0.77 6.50
C TYR A 214 -14.52 -0.14 6.91
N THR A 215 -15.73 0.38 6.88
CA THR A 215 -16.95 -0.40 7.16
C THR A 215 -17.63 -0.94 5.90
N SER A 216 -17.14 -0.55 4.73
CA SER A 216 -17.66 -1.01 3.44
C SER A 216 -16.51 -1.31 2.46
N TYR A 217 -16.84 -2.05 1.40
CA TYR A 217 -15.93 -2.21 0.27
C TYR A 217 -15.63 -0.85 -0.39
N PRO A 218 -14.47 -0.73 -1.06
CA PRO A 218 -14.14 0.47 -1.81
C PRO A 218 -15.22 0.85 -2.81
N GLN A 219 -15.39 2.14 -3.05
CA GLN A 219 -16.40 2.64 -3.99
C GLN A 219 -16.17 2.08 -5.40
N ASP A 220 -17.27 1.81 -6.08
CA ASP A 220 -17.27 1.43 -7.49
C ASP A 220 -16.73 2.58 -8.35
N VAL A 221 -16.06 2.24 -9.44
CA VAL A 221 -15.50 3.20 -10.40
C VAL A 221 -16.25 3.20 -11.72
N ASP A 222 -16.32 4.38 -12.38
CA ASP A 222 -17.05 4.59 -13.64
C ASP A 222 -16.25 4.11 -14.88
N TYR A 223 -15.64 2.92 -14.77
CA TYR A 223 -14.88 2.28 -15.84
C TYR A 223 -15.47 0.91 -16.15
N LYS A 224 -15.41 0.50 -17.43
CA LYS A 224 -15.73 -0.88 -17.84
C LYS A 224 -14.49 -1.76 -17.68
N THR A 225 -14.70 -3.07 -17.66
CA THR A 225 -13.62 -4.05 -17.72
C THR A 225 -13.43 -4.57 -19.16
N TYR A 226 -12.20 -5.02 -19.49
CA TYR A 226 -11.95 -5.71 -20.76
C TYR A 226 -12.54 -7.11 -20.77
N TYR A 227 -12.56 -7.79 -19.61
CA TYR A 227 -13.04 -9.14 -19.45
C TYR A 227 -13.92 -9.25 -18.22
N ASP A 228 -14.96 -10.05 -18.29
CA ASP A 228 -15.80 -10.40 -17.15
C ASP A 228 -15.14 -11.55 -16.38
N ILE A 229 -14.29 -11.17 -15.43
CA ILE A 229 -13.52 -12.09 -14.59
C ILE A 229 -14.38 -12.51 -13.39
N TYR A 230 -14.43 -13.81 -13.13
CA TYR A 230 -15.10 -14.39 -11.97
C TYR A 230 -14.09 -15.06 -11.05
N LYS A 231 -14.44 -15.20 -9.76
CA LYS A 231 -13.57 -15.84 -8.76
C LYS A 231 -13.13 -17.25 -9.17
N THR A 232 -13.96 -17.97 -9.93
CA THR A 232 -13.67 -19.29 -10.46
C THR A 232 -12.61 -19.30 -11.57
N ASP A 233 -12.43 -18.18 -12.27
CA ASP A 233 -11.44 -18.05 -13.34
C ASP A 233 -10.05 -17.77 -12.78
N VAL A 234 -9.97 -17.23 -11.57
CA VAL A 234 -8.74 -16.83 -10.90
C VAL A 234 -8.15 -18.03 -10.14
N LYS A 235 -7.13 -18.66 -10.72
CA LYS A 235 -6.44 -19.82 -10.11
C LYS A 235 -5.65 -19.45 -8.86
N ASN A 236 -5.20 -18.20 -8.78
CA ASN A 236 -4.47 -17.68 -7.63
C ASN A 236 -5.34 -16.71 -6.84
N THR A 237 -5.61 -17.05 -5.58
CA THR A 237 -6.43 -16.23 -4.69
C THR A 237 -5.74 -14.99 -4.16
N SER A 238 -4.47 -14.74 -4.52
CA SER A 238 -3.65 -13.63 -4.02
C SER A 238 -3.64 -12.41 -4.93
N CYS A 239 -4.64 -12.23 -5.77
CA CYS A 239 -4.77 -11.05 -6.63
C CYS A 239 -6.18 -10.49 -6.64
N ALA A 240 -6.26 -9.16 -6.63
CA ALA A 240 -7.51 -8.42 -6.82
C ALA A 240 -7.77 -8.18 -8.32
N TYR A 241 -9.02 -7.95 -8.68
CA TYR A 241 -9.41 -7.58 -10.04
C TYR A 241 -10.70 -6.74 -10.02
N HIS A 242 -10.93 -5.97 -11.07
CA HIS A 242 -12.17 -5.23 -11.21
C HIS A 242 -13.22 -6.07 -11.95
N LYS A 243 -14.45 -6.01 -11.47
CA LYS A 243 -15.61 -6.71 -12.02
C LYS A 243 -16.68 -5.69 -12.42
N PHE A 244 -17.10 -5.73 -13.68
CA PHE A 244 -18.11 -4.83 -14.19
C PHE A 244 -19.51 -5.30 -13.78
N ASN A 245 -20.31 -4.36 -13.30
CA ASN A 245 -21.73 -4.58 -13.01
C ASN A 245 -22.59 -3.90 -14.08
N HIS A 246 -23.20 -4.69 -14.93
CA HIS A 246 -24.05 -4.21 -16.03
C HIS A 246 -25.31 -3.45 -15.56
N LEU A 247 -25.76 -3.66 -14.31
CA LEU A 247 -26.93 -2.97 -13.77
C LEU A 247 -26.59 -1.54 -13.32
N THR A 248 -25.44 -1.36 -12.69
CA THR A 248 -24.98 -0.06 -12.20
C THR A 248 -24.12 0.68 -13.20
N ASN A 249 -23.66 0.00 -14.26
CA ASN A 249 -22.68 0.49 -15.24
C ASN A 249 -21.36 0.96 -14.61
N LYS A 250 -20.94 0.32 -13.52
CA LYS A 250 -19.71 0.61 -12.75
C LYS A 250 -18.93 -0.66 -12.51
N SER A 251 -17.65 -0.52 -12.20
CA SER A 251 -16.79 -1.62 -11.77
C SER A 251 -16.50 -1.57 -10.30
N SER A 252 -16.73 -2.68 -9.60
CA SER A 252 -16.29 -2.91 -8.22
C SER A 252 -14.97 -3.65 -8.20
N ILE A 253 -14.21 -3.49 -7.10
CA ILE A 253 -13.05 -4.33 -6.82
C ILE A 253 -13.52 -5.65 -6.20
N ASP A 254 -13.00 -6.76 -6.67
CA ASP A 254 -13.28 -8.10 -6.14
C ASP A 254 -12.00 -8.79 -5.71
N ASN A 255 -12.09 -9.77 -4.81
CA ASN A 255 -10.98 -10.53 -4.27
C ASN A 255 -9.84 -9.66 -3.71
N LEU A 256 -10.19 -8.62 -2.94
CA LEU A 256 -9.23 -7.69 -2.36
C LEU A 256 -8.46 -8.35 -1.20
N VAL A 257 -7.30 -8.89 -1.51
CA VAL A 257 -6.44 -9.64 -0.59
C VAL A 257 -4.99 -9.16 -0.68
N ASN A 258 -4.26 -9.32 0.40
CA ASN A 258 -2.81 -9.13 0.39
C ASN A 258 -2.11 -10.37 -0.16
N MET A 259 -0.92 -10.17 -0.75
CA MET A 259 -0.07 -11.25 -1.24
C MET A 259 0.62 -11.97 -0.08
N ARG A 260 -0.09 -12.86 0.63
CA ARG A 260 0.47 -13.68 1.71
C ARG A 260 0.68 -15.12 1.25
N LEU A 261 1.83 -15.69 1.59
CA LEU A 261 2.17 -17.08 1.31
C LEU A 261 1.44 -18.09 2.23
N TYR A 262 0.98 -17.68 3.41
CA TYR A 262 0.38 -18.54 4.41
C TYR A 262 -1.10 -18.23 4.63
N GLU A 263 -1.88 -19.29 4.90
CA GLU A 263 -3.33 -19.28 5.12
C GLU A 263 -3.77 -18.56 6.41
N ASP A 264 -3.05 -17.54 6.86
CA ASP A 264 -3.41 -16.84 8.07
C ASP A 264 -4.70 -16.03 7.91
N VAL A 265 -5.40 -15.90 9.03
CA VAL A 265 -6.80 -15.51 9.23
C VAL A 265 -7.20 -14.17 8.60
N TYR A 266 -6.24 -13.36 8.14
CA TYR A 266 -6.49 -12.00 7.61
C TYR A 266 -6.04 -11.84 6.16
N LYS A 267 -6.72 -12.53 5.25
CA LYS A 267 -6.54 -12.33 3.79
C LYS A 267 -7.19 -11.04 3.27
N ASN A 268 -7.95 -10.35 4.09
CA ASN A 268 -8.69 -9.16 3.67
C ASN A 268 -7.81 -7.90 3.79
N ALA A 269 -7.46 -7.33 2.64
CA ALA A 269 -6.63 -6.12 2.56
C ALA A 269 -7.27 -4.90 3.23
N LEU A 270 -8.60 -4.82 3.32
CA LEU A 270 -9.28 -3.73 4.01
C LEU A 270 -9.04 -3.76 5.52
N ILE A 271 -9.06 -4.95 6.13
CA ILE A 271 -8.78 -5.09 7.56
C ILE A 271 -7.32 -4.70 7.85
N ASP A 272 -6.39 -5.14 7.02
CA ASP A 272 -4.98 -4.77 7.16
C ASP A 272 -4.76 -3.26 7.01
N THR A 273 -5.36 -2.66 5.98
CA THR A 273 -5.33 -1.22 5.77
C THR A 273 -5.91 -0.44 6.95
N MET A 274 -7.02 -0.91 7.51
CA MET A 274 -7.62 -0.35 8.72
C MET A 274 -6.65 -0.43 9.91
N ILE A 275 -6.04 -1.58 10.14
CA ILE A 275 -5.07 -1.76 11.23
C ILE A 275 -3.88 -0.81 11.07
N LYS A 276 -3.32 -0.71 9.87
CA LYS A 276 -2.22 0.22 9.56
C LYS A 276 -2.63 1.68 9.80
N SER A 277 -3.85 2.06 9.42
CA SER A 277 -4.40 3.40 9.69
C SER A 277 -4.56 3.68 11.17
N ILE A 278 -5.01 2.70 11.96
CA ILE A 278 -5.07 2.83 13.42
C ILE A 278 -3.68 3.10 13.99
N PHE A 279 -2.66 2.36 13.58
CA PHE A 279 -1.30 2.55 14.08
C PHE A 279 -0.73 3.92 13.69
N ARG A 280 -0.98 4.40 12.47
CA ARG A 280 -0.58 5.77 12.07
C ARG A 280 -1.25 6.83 12.96
N MET A 281 -2.53 6.71 13.23
CA MET A 281 -3.28 7.67 14.04
C MET A 281 -2.89 7.64 15.52
N LEU A 282 -2.35 6.54 16.03
CA LEU A 282 -1.89 6.45 17.42
C LEU A 282 -0.70 7.38 17.71
N ASP A 283 0.10 7.76 16.71
CA ASP A 283 1.17 8.78 16.80
C ASP A 283 2.01 8.70 18.08
N PHE A 284 2.69 7.57 18.27
CA PHE A 284 3.53 7.39 19.46
C PHE A 284 4.94 7.98 19.31
N ASP A 285 5.33 8.48 18.15
CA ASP A 285 6.65 9.08 17.91
C ASP A 285 6.94 10.28 18.81
N LYS A 286 5.92 10.99 19.25
CA LYS A 286 6.02 12.07 20.25
C LYS A 286 6.62 11.64 21.59
N TYR A 287 6.65 10.34 21.87
CA TYR A 287 7.25 9.78 23.08
C TYR A 287 8.69 9.29 22.87
N ARG A 288 9.17 9.26 21.63
CA ARG A 288 10.53 8.84 21.29
C ARG A 288 11.56 9.74 22.02
N GLY A 289 12.57 9.13 22.60
CA GLY A 289 13.63 9.83 23.35
C GLY A 289 13.24 10.28 24.76
N ARG A 290 12.01 10.00 25.23
CA ARG A 290 11.61 10.28 26.62
C ARG A 290 12.00 9.13 27.53
N LEU A 291 12.34 9.46 28.79
CA LEU A 291 12.59 8.44 29.80
C LEU A 291 11.29 7.73 30.17
N TYR A 292 11.28 6.40 30.07
CA TYR A 292 10.13 5.59 30.43
C TYR A 292 9.93 5.59 31.96
N ASN A 293 8.79 6.02 32.39
CA ASN A 293 8.34 5.99 33.78
C ASN A 293 6.82 5.82 33.85
N ALA A 294 6.26 5.72 35.07
CA ALA A 294 4.83 5.53 35.27
C ALA A 294 3.96 6.64 34.63
N TYR A 295 4.46 7.88 34.62
CA TYR A 295 3.77 9.01 34.01
C TYR A 295 3.71 8.88 32.49
N ILE A 296 4.83 8.57 31.84
CA ILE A 296 4.89 8.34 30.38
C ILE A 296 4.01 7.14 30.00
N LYS A 297 4.04 6.04 30.78
CA LYS A 297 3.15 4.90 30.58
C LYS A 297 1.68 5.32 30.57
N LEU A 298 1.28 6.14 31.57
CA LEU A 298 -0.09 6.63 31.68
C LEU A 298 -0.47 7.55 30.50
N GLN A 299 0.46 8.41 30.05
CA GLN A 299 0.22 9.26 28.89
C GLN A 299 0.01 8.44 27.61
N ILE A 300 0.84 7.43 27.38
CA ILE A 300 0.70 6.52 26.23
C ILE A 300 -0.64 5.79 26.28
N GLN A 301 -1.01 5.28 27.45
CA GLN A 301 -2.29 4.59 27.66
C GLN A 301 -3.50 5.51 27.39
N ASN A 302 -3.45 6.74 27.86
CA ASN A 302 -4.51 7.71 27.64
C ASN A 302 -4.60 8.12 26.18
N THR A 303 -3.46 8.32 25.51
CA THR A 303 -3.43 8.61 24.07
C THR A 303 -4.05 7.46 23.28
N ALA A 304 -3.62 6.21 23.53
CA ALA A 304 -4.18 5.04 22.87
C ALA A 304 -5.69 4.94 23.09
N LYS A 305 -6.14 5.08 24.34
CA LYS A 305 -7.56 5.01 24.68
C LYS A 305 -8.38 6.08 23.98
N THR A 306 -7.94 7.33 24.02
CA THR A 306 -8.67 8.44 23.38
C THR A 306 -8.75 8.27 21.88
N THR A 307 -7.64 7.91 21.22
CA THR A 307 -7.61 7.69 19.78
C THR A 307 -8.53 6.53 19.39
N LEU A 308 -8.43 5.39 20.08
CA LEU A 308 -9.23 4.20 19.77
C LEU A 308 -10.73 4.43 20.04
N GLU A 309 -11.10 5.16 21.10
CA GLU A 309 -12.51 5.52 21.34
C GLU A 309 -13.09 6.41 20.25
N ASN A 310 -12.30 7.36 19.73
CA ASN A 310 -12.74 8.22 18.63
C ASN A 310 -12.92 7.45 17.31
N MET A 311 -12.19 6.36 17.13
CA MET A 311 -12.25 5.52 15.94
C MET A 311 -13.31 4.41 16.02
N LYS A 312 -13.71 4.03 17.24
CA LYS A 312 -14.70 2.99 17.50
C LYS A 312 -16.03 3.35 16.85
N GLY A 313 -16.66 2.38 16.21
CA GLY A 313 -17.91 2.56 15.48
C GLY A 313 -17.73 2.96 14.02
N GLN A 314 -16.68 3.69 13.68
CA GLN A 314 -16.36 4.05 12.30
C GLN A 314 -15.39 3.03 11.66
N TYR A 315 -14.32 2.66 12.37
CA TYR A 315 -13.26 1.80 11.86
C TYR A 315 -13.38 0.34 12.31
N PHE A 316 -13.81 0.12 13.55
CA PHE A 316 -13.95 -1.21 14.15
C PHE A 316 -15.06 -1.25 15.20
N LYS A 317 -15.50 -2.45 15.52
CA LYS A 317 -16.60 -2.69 16.46
C LYS A 317 -16.21 -2.45 17.91
N ASN A 318 -15.05 -2.97 18.30
CA ASN A 318 -14.55 -2.87 19.67
C ASN A 318 -13.03 -3.05 19.71
N TYR A 319 -12.42 -2.70 20.84
CA TYR A 319 -11.00 -2.91 21.09
C TYR A 319 -10.74 -3.21 22.57
N GLU A 320 -9.57 -3.75 22.85
CA GLU A 320 -9.03 -3.96 24.19
C GLU A 320 -7.53 -3.63 24.18
N ILE A 321 -7.07 -2.81 25.13
CA ILE A 321 -5.66 -2.57 25.40
C ILE A 321 -5.23 -3.62 26.44
N LYS A 322 -4.60 -4.72 25.98
CA LYS A 322 -4.21 -5.81 26.85
C LYS A 322 -3.00 -5.47 27.70
N ASN A 323 -1.98 -4.88 27.10
CA ASN A 323 -0.74 -4.59 27.79
C ASN A 323 -0.01 -3.38 27.20
N ILE A 324 0.67 -2.63 28.07
CA ILE A 324 1.66 -1.61 27.71
C ILE A 324 2.90 -1.89 28.54
N GLY A 325 3.97 -2.26 27.89
CA GLY A 325 5.22 -2.63 28.52
C GLY A 325 6.41 -1.90 27.95
N PHE A 326 7.54 -2.04 28.64
CA PHE A 326 8.83 -1.54 28.19
C PHE A 326 9.83 -2.69 28.24
N VAL A 327 10.53 -2.90 27.14
CA VAL A 327 11.62 -3.87 27.04
C VAL A 327 12.92 -3.12 26.96
N LYS A 328 13.82 -3.37 27.91
CA LYS A 328 15.15 -2.79 27.92
C LYS A 328 16.07 -3.66 27.06
N THR A 329 16.77 -3.03 26.13
CA THR A 329 17.80 -3.70 25.33
C THR A 329 19.14 -3.69 26.04
N ALA A 330 20.08 -4.54 25.59
CA ALA A 330 21.42 -4.64 26.18
C ALA A 330 22.21 -3.30 26.17
N ASP A 331 21.93 -2.43 25.22
CA ASP A 331 22.58 -1.14 25.02
C ASP A 331 22.00 0.01 25.87
N ALA A 332 21.25 -0.33 26.92
CA ALA A 332 20.53 0.61 27.79
C ALA A 332 19.44 1.44 27.07
N ALA A 333 19.26 1.27 25.76
CA ALA A 333 18.08 1.70 25.04
C ALA A 333 16.90 0.76 25.36
N GLY A 334 15.74 1.04 24.85
CA GLY A 334 14.59 0.17 25.01
C GLY A 334 13.45 0.61 24.10
N TYR A 335 12.48 -0.26 23.93
CA TYR A 335 11.29 0.03 23.19
C TYR A 335 10.04 -0.20 24.04
N ILE A 336 9.01 0.58 23.73
CA ILE A 336 7.67 0.38 24.30
C ILE A 336 6.91 -0.51 23.35
N TYR A 337 6.25 -1.53 23.89
CA TYR A 337 5.30 -2.31 23.15
C TYR A 337 3.89 -2.12 23.70
N ILE A 338 2.94 -2.17 22.79
CA ILE A 338 1.51 -2.04 23.11
C ILE A 338 0.80 -3.20 22.46
N GLU A 339 0.11 -3.98 23.27
CA GLU A 339 -0.70 -5.10 22.79
C GLU A 339 -2.16 -4.67 22.71
N LEU A 340 -2.67 -4.59 21.50
CA LEU A 340 -4.04 -4.22 21.18
C LEU A 340 -4.79 -5.41 20.60
N LEU A 341 -5.99 -5.66 21.09
CA LEU A 341 -6.96 -6.52 20.44
C LEU A 341 -8.00 -5.62 19.76
N ILE A 342 -8.11 -5.72 18.45
CA ILE A 342 -9.07 -4.97 17.64
C ILE A 342 -10.07 -5.94 17.04
N MET A 343 -11.36 -5.66 17.23
CA MET A 343 -12.45 -6.44 16.65
C MET A 343 -13.00 -5.70 15.44
N PRO A 344 -12.59 -6.11 14.20
CA PRO A 344 -13.08 -5.46 12.98
C PRO A 344 -14.57 -5.76 12.77
N TYR A 345 -15.20 -4.97 11.90
CA TYR A 345 -16.49 -5.35 11.34
C TYR A 345 -16.27 -6.50 10.34
N GLY A 346 -17.24 -7.42 10.27
CA GLY A 346 -17.30 -8.42 9.20
C GLY A 346 -17.79 -7.76 7.91
N PHE A 347 -17.17 -8.08 6.80
CA PHE A 347 -17.63 -7.65 5.49
C PHE A 347 -18.59 -8.68 4.90
N MET A 348 -19.70 -8.19 4.37
CA MET A 348 -20.67 -9.03 3.64
C MET A 348 -20.25 -9.07 2.18
N GLU A 349 -19.72 -10.21 1.72
CA GLU A 349 -19.26 -10.38 0.35
C GLU A 349 -20.43 -10.69 -0.62
N TYR A 350 -21.48 -11.34 -0.13
CA TYR A 350 -22.68 -11.66 -0.93
C TYR A 350 -23.91 -11.89 -0.06
N ILE A 351 -25.08 -11.67 -0.63
CA ILE A 351 -26.37 -11.94 0.00
C ILE A 351 -27.06 -13.02 -0.82
N ASN A 352 -27.35 -14.16 -0.19
CA ASN A 352 -28.21 -15.19 -0.78
C ASN A 352 -29.65 -14.95 -0.33
N VAL A 353 -30.54 -14.67 -1.30
CA VAL A 353 -31.96 -14.57 -1.06
C VAL A 353 -32.62 -15.89 -1.46
N VAL A 354 -33.10 -16.63 -0.48
CA VAL A 354 -33.90 -17.85 -0.74
C VAL A 354 -35.36 -17.46 -0.63
N MET A 355 -36.10 -17.58 -1.75
CA MET A 355 -37.55 -17.47 -1.74
C MET A 355 -38.12 -18.88 -1.69
N GLU A 356 -38.84 -19.22 -0.64
CA GLU A 356 -39.72 -20.39 -0.61
C GLU A 356 -41.00 -20.02 -1.33
N VAL A 357 -41.36 -20.80 -2.39
CA VAL A 357 -42.58 -20.63 -3.17
C VAL A 357 -43.64 -21.59 -2.68
#